data_c1350f072eb3824fa364ec151991f6b4
#
_entry.id   c1350f072eb3824fa364ec151991f6b4
#
_cell.length_a   1.000
_cell.length_b   1.000
_cell.length_c   1.000
_cell.angle_alpha   90.00
_cell.angle_beta   90.00
_cell.angle_gamma   90.00
#
_symmetry.space_group_name_H-M   'P 1'
#
loop_
_entity.id
_entity.type
_entity.pdbx_description
1 polymer ?
#
loop_
_entity_poly.entity_id
_entity_poly.type
_entity_poly.pdbx_seq_one_letter_code
_entity_poly.pdbx_strand_id
1 'polypeptide(L)'
;MKKLLILFACLPLLGACTQTEPVSGNRAAAIVAEIHNPRSKNVVVASHRGDWRYYPENSIAAIESVIGMGVDIMELDLKLTKDSVLVLCHDRTIDRTTSGKGRVCDITYDSIRRCVLKTGHGVKTTHRMPTLREALEVCKDRIVVNVDQGYEYYDLVLAVTEELGVTDQILIKGKRSTDAVAAKFAEHPRNMMYMPIIDILKPQGRALFAEYQEKGIAPLAYEVCWNKYTPEVKECMDKVVAGGSKLWVNSLWASLCGGLDDDAAFGGDPAEVYGKLVDMGATMIQTDRPELLISYLRSRGLHN
;
A
#
# COMPACT_ATOMS: atom_id res chain seq x y z
N MET A 1 -19.27 18.56 71.20
CA MET A 1 -18.78 18.98 69.86
C MET A 1 -18.10 17.76 69.24
N LYS A 2 -18.81 17.01 68.36
CA LYS A 2 -18.27 15.81 67.67
C LYS A 2 -17.72 16.28 66.34
N LYS A 3 -16.39 16.09 66.08
CA LYS A 3 -15.73 16.33 64.80
C LYS A 3 -15.99 15.13 63.87
N LEU A 4 -16.65 15.40 62.77
CA LEU A 4 -16.89 14.44 61.68
C LEU A 4 -15.63 14.40 60.79
N LEU A 5 -14.95 13.26 60.71
CA LEU A 5 -13.83 13.04 59.81
C LEU A 5 -14.40 12.48 58.49
N ILE A 6 -14.28 13.23 57.41
CA ILE A 6 -14.64 12.77 56.07
C ILE A 6 -13.39 12.18 55.44
N LEU A 7 -13.41 10.86 55.23
CA LEU A 7 -12.37 10.12 54.54
C LEU A 7 -12.63 10.19 53.04
N PHE A 8 -11.80 10.90 52.27
CA PHE A 8 -11.81 10.84 50.81
C PHE A 8 -11.08 9.55 50.38
N ALA A 9 -11.83 8.61 49.84
CA ALA A 9 -11.28 7.47 49.15
C ALA A 9 -10.93 7.83 47.72
N CYS A 10 -9.64 8.00 47.42
CA CYS A 10 -9.16 8.05 46.03
C CYS A 10 -9.20 6.65 45.41
N LEU A 11 -10.12 6.38 44.51
CA LEU A 11 -10.04 5.24 43.57
C LEU A 11 -9.00 5.54 42.50
N PRO A 12 -8.00 4.68 42.27
CA PRO A 12 -7.15 4.80 41.10
C PRO A 12 -7.94 4.33 39.87
N LEU A 13 -8.14 5.23 38.89
CA LEU A 13 -8.53 4.87 37.53
C LEU A 13 -7.36 4.10 36.91
N LEU A 14 -7.43 2.78 36.96
CA LEU A 14 -6.61 1.90 36.12
C LEU A 14 -7.13 2.04 34.68
N GLY A 15 -6.48 2.90 33.89
CA GLY A 15 -6.63 2.91 32.44
C GLY A 15 -6.20 1.55 31.91
N ALA A 16 -7.15 0.71 31.53
CA ALA A 16 -6.89 -0.52 30.82
C ALA A 16 -6.35 -0.14 29.43
N CYS A 17 -5.03 -0.16 29.29
CA CYS A 17 -4.37 -0.25 27.99
C CYS A 17 -4.76 -1.63 27.44
N THR A 18 -5.75 -1.68 26.56
CA THR A 18 -6.07 -2.89 25.80
C THR A 18 -4.91 -3.16 24.87
N GLN A 19 -3.94 -3.96 25.34
CA GLN A 19 -3.02 -4.66 24.45
C GLN A 19 -3.88 -5.60 23.62
N THR A 20 -4.04 -5.29 22.32
CA THR A 20 -4.58 -6.25 21.36
C THR A 20 -3.63 -7.46 21.35
N GLU A 21 -4.11 -8.60 21.84
CA GLU A 21 -3.43 -9.89 21.71
C GLU A 21 -3.00 -10.09 20.26
N PRO A 22 -1.80 -10.61 19.99
CA PRO A 22 -1.39 -10.95 18.63
C PRO A 22 -2.36 -12.01 18.10
N VAL A 23 -3.06 -11.70 17.02
CA VAL A 23 -3.90 -12.65 16.31
C VAL A 23 -3.00 -13.85 15.95
N SER A 24 -3.22 -14.99 16.58
CA SER A 24 -2.50 -16.25 16.33
C SER A 24 -3.00 -16.83 15.00
N GLY A 25 -2.46 -16.30 13.88
CA GLY A 25 -2.82 -16.71 12.53
C GLY A 25 -2.05 -15.88 11.50
N ASN A 26 -1.86 -16.43 10.32
CA ASN A 26 -1.29 -15.73 9.19
C ASN A 26 -2.25 -14.62 8.71
N ARG A 27 -2.08 -13.38 9.21
CA ARG A 27 -2.92 -12.23 8.85
C ARG A 27 -2.80 -11.91 7.36
N ALA A 28 -1.59 -12.03 6.78
CA ALA A 28 -1.39 -11.81 5.35
C ALA A 28 -2.25 -12.77 4.52
N ALA A 29 -2.36 -14.05 4.89
CA ALA A 29 -3.23 -15.00 4.20
C ALA A 29 -4.71 -14.62 4.31
N ALA A 30 -5.16 -14.10 5.46
CA ALA A 30 -6.52 -13.59 5.61
C ALA A 30 -6.80 -12.39 4.69
N ILE A 31 -5.85 -11.47 4.57
CA ILE A 31 -5.93 -10.32 3.65
C ILE A 31 -5.94 -10.79 2.20
N VAL A 32 -5.08 -11.75 1.82
CA VAL A 32 -5.10 -12.35 0.46
C VAL A 32 -6.47 -12.96 0.15
N ALA A 33 -7.05 -13.72 1.09
CA ALA A 33 -8.38 -14.27 0.93
C ALA A 33 -9.46 -13.16 0.77
N GLU A 34 -9.33 -12.05 1.50
CA GLU A 34 -10.19 -10.87 1.36
C GLU A 34 -10.07 -10.22 -0.03
N ILE A 35 -8.85 -10.04 -0.53
CA ILE A 35 -8.60 -9.50 -1.87
C ILE A 35 -9.24 -10.38 -2.94
N HIS A 36 -9.16 -11.69 -2.81
CA HIS A 36 -9.76 -12.66 -3.74
C HIS A 36 -11.28 -12.86 -3.56
N ASN A 37 -11.91 -12.26 -2.55
CA ASN A 37 -13.35 -12.37 -2.32
C ASN A 37 -14.12 -11.25 -3.04
N PRO A 38 -14.72 -11.50 -4.23
CA PRO A 38 -15.45 -10.46 -4.98
C PRO A 38 -16.75 -10.02 -4.29
N ARG A 39 -17.22 -10.75 -3.27
CA ARG A 39 -18.47 -10.45 -2.55
C ARG A 39 -18.21 -9.66 -1.26
N SER A 40 -16.98 -9.50 -0.86
CA SER A 40 -16.68 -8.74 0.35
C SER A 40 -17.05 -7.27 0.18
N LYS A 41 -17.61 -6.71 1.25
CA LYS A 41 -17.91 -5.29 1.37
C LYS A 41 -16.79 -4.53 2.09
N ASN A 42 -15.80 -5.24 2.64
CA ASN A 42 -14.66 -4.61 3.26
C ASN A 42 -13.83 -3.84 2.24
N VAL A 43 -13.35 -2.69 2.65
CA VAL A 43 -12.39 -1.88 1.88
C VAL A 43 -11.00 -2.18 2.39
N VAL A 44 -10.17 -2.71 1.51
CA VAL A 44 -8.75 -3.00 1.78
C VAL A 44 -7.96 -1.71 1.78
N VAL A 45 -7.22 -1.45 2.83
CA VAL A 45 -6.41 -0.23 2.99
C VAL A 45 -4.96 -0.50 2.64
N ALA A 46 -4.43 0.26 1.67
CA ALA A 46 -3.02 0.25 1.31
C ALA A 46 -2.33 1.53 1.78
N SER A 47 -1.21 1.40 2.49
CA SER A 47 -0.40 2.56 2.91
C SER A 47 0.74 2.78 1.93
N HIS A 48 0.77 3.97 1.31
CA HIS A 48 1.79 4.41 0.37
C HIS A 48 3.11 4.70 1.09
N ARG A 49 4.16 3.95 0.76
CA ARG A 49 5.51 4.03 1.37
C ARG A 49 5.53 3.86 2.89
N GLY A 50 4.51 3.20 3.46
CA GLY A 50 4.32 3.06 4.89
C GLY A 50 3.83 4.32 5.59
N ASP A 51 4.09 4.44 6.90
CA ASP A 51 3.70 5.62 7.70
C ASP A 51 4.74 6.74 7.55
N TRP A 52 4.90 7.24 6.32
CA TRP A 52 5.93 8.24 6.00
C TRP A 52 5.69 9.63 6.60
N ARG A 53 4.51 9.88 7.13
CA ARG A 53 4.22 11.14 7.81
C ARG A 53 4.89 11.22 9.18
N TYR A 54 5.11 10.08 9.83
CA TYR A 54 5.76 9.99 11.14
C TYR A 54 7.19 9.41 11.07
N TYR A 55 7.47 8.56 10.08
CA TYR A 55 8.76 7.91 9.88
C TYR A 55 9.34 8.24 8.51
N PRO A 56 10.62 7.95 8.21
CA PRO A 56 11.10 8.02 6.83
C PRO A 56 10.31 7.07 5.92
N GLU A 57 9.94 7.54 4.71
CA GLU A 57 9.29 6.71 3.70
C GLU A 57 10.12 5.46 3.41
N ASN A 58 9.45 4.33 3.10
CA ASN A 58 10.10 3.08 2.74
C ASN A 58 11.11 2.57 3.80
N SER A 59 10.89 2.88 5.09
CA SER A 59 11.72 2.39 6.20
C SER A 59 11.06 1.25 6.95
N ILE A 60 11.86 0.44 7.64
CA ILE A 60 11.34 -0.62 8.53
C ILE A 60 10.41 -0.03 9.61
N ALA A 61 10.74 1.14 10.15
CA ALA A 61 9.89 1.79 11.15
C ALA A 61 8.53 2.21 10.59
N ALA A 62 8.47 2.70 9.33
CA ALA A 62 7.22 3.02 8.65
C ALA A 62 6.38 1.76 8.38
N ILE A 63 7.02 0.64 8.03
CA ILE A 63 6.36 -0.67 7.85
C ILE A 63 5.77 -1.17 9.17
N GLU A 64 6.55 -1.19 10.25
CA GLU A 64 6.09 -1.64 11.56
C GLU A 64 4.92 -0.80 12.08
N SER A 65 4.95 0.52 11.84
CA SER A 65 3.87 1.43 12.23
C SER A 65 2.55 1.07 11.54
N VAL A 66 2.54 0.87 10.22
CA VAL A 66 1.31 0.54 9.49
C VAL A 66 0.79 -0.85 9.81
N ILE A 67 1.66 -1.81 10.10
CA ILE A 67 1.27 -3.13 10.62
C ILE A 67 0.55 -2.97 11.97
N GLY A 68 1.10 -2.14 12.87
CA GLY A 68 0.49 -1.84 14.18
C GLY A 68 -0.86 -1.13 14.08
N MET A 69 -1.09 -0.31 13.05
CA MET A 69 -2.38 0.35 12.78
C MET A 69 -3.45 -0.61 12.26
N GLY A 70 -3.06 -1.79 11.74
CA GLY A 70 -3.98 -2.72 11.11
C GLY A 70 -4.20 -2.45 9.61
N VAL A 71 -3.26 -1.79 8.92
CA VAL A 71 -3.25 -1.64 7.46
C VAL A 71 -3.15 -3.02 6.79
N ASP A 72 -3.84 -3.21 5.66
CA ASP A 72 -3.89 -4.50 4.96
C ASP A 72 -2.75 -4.68 3.98
N ILE A 73 -2.36 -3.61 3.28
CA ILE A 73 -1.31 -3.63 2.26
C ILE A 73 -0.26 -2.57 2.56
N MET A 74 0.98 -3.00 2.69
CA MET A 74 2.12 -2.09 2.66
C MET A 74 2.56 -1.89 1.21
N GLU A 75 2.49 -0.67 0.71
CA GLU A 75 3.08 -0.35 -0.59
C GLU A 75 4.51 0.15 -0.39
N LEU A 76 5.42 -0.32 -1.23
CA LEU A 76 6.84 0.04 -1.22
C LEU A 76 7.40 0.14 -2.63
N ASP A 77 8.43 0.96 -2.78
CA ASP A 77 9.12 1.25 -4.04
C ASP A 77 10.47 0.55 -4.12
N LEU A 78 10.84 0.06 -5.31
CA LEU A 78 12.12 -0.60 -5.53
C LEU A 78 13.07 0.16 -6.46
N LYS A 79 14.35 0.05 -6.13
CA LYS A 79 15.48 0.35 -7.04
C LYS A 79 16.57 -0.70 -6.88
N LEU A 80 17.33 -0.89 -7.95
CA LEU A 80 18.46 -1.80 -7.99
C LEU A 80 19.77 -1.00 -7.82
N THR A 81 20.63 -1.44 -6.89
CA THR A 81 21.95 -0.85 -6.65
C THR A 81 22.97 -1.31 -7.70
N LYS A 82 24.16 -0.70 -7.69
CA LYS A 82 25.27 -1.08 -8.58
C LYS A 82 25.68 -2.54 -8.45
N ASP A 83 25.59 -3.09 -7.26
CA ASP A 83 25.93 -4.49 -6.92
C ASP A 83 24.69 -5.41 -6.88
N SER A 84 23.62 -5.01 -7.60
CA SER A 84 22.41 -5.82 -7.83
C SER A 84 21.62 -6.16 -6.56
N VAL A 85 21.64 -5.30 -5.55
CA VAL A 85 20.79 -5.41 -4.36
C VAL A 85 19.51 -4.60 -4.57
N LEU A 86 18.33 -5.21 -4.35
CA LEU A 86 17.05 -4.51 -4.34
C LEU A 86 16.89 -3.74 -3.02
N VAL A 87 16.74 -2.41 -3.11
CA VAL A 87 16.55 -1.51 -1.97
C VAL A 87 15.24 -0.76 -2.07
N LEU A 88 14.69 -0.36 -0.91
CA LEU A 88 13.47 0.42 -0.85
C LEU A 88 13.76 1.89 -1.12
N CYS A 89 13.45 2.37 -2.32
CA CYS A 89 13.66 3.75 -2.73
C CYS A 89 12.73 4.12 -3.89
N HIS A 90 12.01 5.23 -3.78
CA HIS A 90 11.16 5.73 -4.86
C HIS A 90 11.97 6.39 -5.97
N ASP A 91 12.86 7.30 -5.60
CA ASP A 91 13.58 8.14 -6.55
C ASP A 91 14.72 7.39 -7.24
N ARG A 92 15.15 7.88 -8.39
CA ARG A 92 16.37 7.38 -9.06
C ARG A 92 17.64 7.69 -8.28
N THR A 93 17.59 8.66 -7.35
CA THR A 93 18.71 9.09 -6.51
C THR A 93 18.37 8.98 -5.04
N ILE A 94 19.38 8.86 -4.18
CA ILE A 94 19.21 8.80 -2.73
C ILE A 94 19.16 10.20 -2.06
N ASP A 95 19.22 11.27 -2.82
CA ASP A 95 19.47 12.64 -2.35
C ASP A 95 18.34 13.18 -1.45
N ARG A 96 17.08 12.95 -1.84
CA ARG A 96 15.93 13.46 -1.12
C ARG A 96 15.73 12.73 0.20
N THR A 97 15.78 11.40 0.17
CA THR A 97 15.39 10.53 1.29
C THR A 97 16.53 10.14 2.21
N THR A 98 17.80 10.43 1.84
CA THR A 98 18.95 10.07 2.67
C THR A 98 19.92 11.22 2.91
N SER A 99 20.91 11.01 3.79
CA SER A 99 22.03 11.92 4.00
C SER A 99 23.10 11.85 2.88
N GLY A 100 23.00 10.84 1.99
CA GLY A 100 23.90 10.64 0.85
C GLY A 100 23.43 11.37 -0.40
N LYS A 101 24.17 11.16 -1.50
CA LYS A 101 23.87 11.71 -2.83
C LYS A 101 24.24 10.72 -3.92
N GLY A 102 23.56 10.80 -5.05
CA GLY A 102 23.85 10.07 -6.27
C GLY A 102 22.76 9.08 -6.66
N ARG A 103 22.91 8.51 -7.85
CA ARG A 103 21.94 7.55 -8.39
C ARG A 103 22.11 6.20 -7.71
N VAL A 104 20.99 5.57 -7.37
CA VAL A 104 20.97 4.25 -6.70
C VAL A 104 21.77 3.22 -7.52
N CYS A 105 21.56 3.18 -8.84
CA CYS A 105 22.22 2.22 -9.73
C CYS A 105 23.75 2.41 -9.88
N ASP A 106 24.30 3.54 -9.43
CA ASP A 106 25.72 3.82 -9.52
C ASP A 106 26.46 3.58 -8.18
N ILE A 107 25.73 3.24 -7.11
CA ILE A 107 26.24 3.11 -5.74
C ILE A 107 26.01 1.70 -5.22
N THR A 108 27.01 1.11 -4.54
CA THR A 108 26.86 -0.20 -3.88
C THR A 108 25.98 -0.10 -2.64
N TYR A 109 25.29 -1.19 -2.27
CA TYR A 109 24.45 -1.22 -1.08
C TYR A 109 25.25 -0.88 0.20
N ASP A 110 26.46 -1.37 0.33
CA ASP A 110 27.34 -1.03 1.46
C ASP A 110 27.55 0.48 1.63
N SER A 111 27.64 1.23 0.53
CA SER A 111 27.75 2.67 0.57
C SER A 111 26.42 3.34 0.92
N ILE A 112 25.31 2.85 0.39
CA ILE A 112 23.96 3.36 0.68
C ILE A 112 23.61 3.17 2.16
N ARG A 113 23.86 1.98 2.74
CA ARG A 113 23.52 1.68 4.14
C ARG A 113 24.31 2.50 5.17
N ARG A 114 25.41 3.16 4.78
CA ARG A 114 26.13 4.13 5.64
C ARG A 114 25.37 5.45 5.76
N CYS A 115 24.50 5.77 4.80
CA CYS A 115 23.67 6.96 4.85
C CYS A 115 22.48 6.74 5.79
N VAL A 116 22.06 7.77 6.52
CA VAL A 116 20.83 7.77 7.30
C VAL A 116 19.66 8.23 6.46
N LEU A 117 18.48 7.68 6.70
CA LEU A 117 17.24 8.19 6.12
C LEU A 117 16.83 9.53 6.74
N LYS A 118 16.09 10.31 5.96
CA LYS A 118 15.45 11.55 6.39
C LYS A 118 13.94 11.40 6.44
N THR A 119 13.30 12.13 7.35
CA THR A 119 11.85 12.31 7.34
C THR A 119 11.41 13.09 6.10
N GLY A 120 10.10 13.12 5.81
CA GLY A 120 9.51 13.93 4.74
C GLY A 120 9.86 15.43 4.83
N HIS A 121 10.21 15.94 6.01
CA HIS A 121 10.67 17.32 6.25
C HIS A 121 12.19 17.49 6.13
N GLY A 122 12.95 16.46 5.70
CA GLY A 122 14.38 16.51 5.49
C GLY A 122 15.24 16.35 6.75
N VAL A 123 14.64 16.04 7.91
CA VAL A 123 15.36 15.82 9.17
C VAL A 123 16.03 14.45 9.15
N LYS A 124 17.35 14.41 9.42
CA LYS A 124 18.10 13.15 9.51
C LYS A 124 17.66 12.34 10.72
N THR A 125 17.51 11.03 10.52
CA THR A 125 17.15 10.07 11.54
C THR A 125 18.29 9.09 11.83
N THR A 126 18.03 8.05 12.62
CA THR A 126 18.95 6.91 12.83
C THR A 126 18.65 5.74 11.90
N HIS A 127 17.51 5.79 11.16
CA HIS A 127 17.09 4.72 10.27
C HIS A 127 17.97 4.63 9.03
N ARG A 128 18.03 3.44 8.44
CA ARG A 128 18.79 3.13 7.22
C ARG A 128 17.84 2.67 6.12
N MET A 129 18.28 2.81 4.87
CA MET A 129 17.54 2.27 3.73
C MET A 129 17.57 0.74 3.78
N PRO A 130 16.41 0.07 3.87
CA PRO A 130 16.37 -1.39 3.91
C PRO A 130 16.49 -1.98 2.51
N THR A 131 16.89 -3.24 2.47
CA THR A 131 16.72 -4.12 1.31
C THR A 131 15.28 -4.63 1.22
N LEU A 132 14.88 -5.11 0.03
CA LEU A 132 13.61 -5.81 -0.13
C LEU A 132 13.50 -7.00 0.83
N ARG A 133 14.58 -7.78 0.99
CA ARG A 133 14.62 -8.92 1.92
C ARG A 133 14.27 -8.50 3.34
N GLU A 134 14.97 -7.50 3.89
CA GLU A 134 14.73 -7.00 5.25
C GLU A 134 13.30 -6.52 5.45
N ALA A 135 12.71 -5.85 4.44
CA ALA A 135 11.33 -5.42 4.48
C ALA A 135 10.35 -6.60 4.46
N LEU A 136 10.58 -7.60 3.59
CA LEU A 136 9.70 -8.77 3.50
C LEU A 136 9.77 -9.68 4.72
N GLU A 137 10.93 -9.79 5.39
CA GLU A 137 11.06 -10.49 6.67
C GLU A 137 10.15 -9.88 7.74
N VAL A 138 10.06 -8.55 7.79
CA VAL A 138 9.15 -7.83 8.71
C VAL A 138 7.68 -8.02 8.32
N CYS A 139 7.37 -8.04 7.03
CA CYS A 139 6.01 -8.15 6.51
C CYS A 139 5.45 -9.59 6.57
N LYS A 140 6.33 -10.60 6.65
CA LYS A 140 5.96 -12.02 6.56
C LYS A 140 4.84 -12.38 7.54
N ASP A 141 3.78 -13.01 6.98
CA ASP A 141 2.58 -13.46 7.70
C ASP A 141 1.76 -12.35 8.38
N ARG A 142 2.19 -11.07 8.27
CA ARG A 142 1.58 -9.93 8.98
C ARG A 142 0.78 -9.00 8.07
N ILE A 143 1.25 -8.76 6.84
CA ILE A 143 0.68 -7.78 5.92
C ILE A 143 0.94 -8.19 4.47
N VAL A 144 0.02 -7.90 3.55
CA VAL A 144 0.27 -8.02 2.10
C VAL A 144 1.20 -6.90 1.66
N VAL A 145 2.07 -7.17 0.70
CA VAL A 145 3.02 -6.17 0.18
C VAL A 145 2.72 -5.88 -1.28
N ASN A 146 2.42 -4.62 -1.59
CA ASN A 146 2.40 -4.12 -2.96
C ASN A 146 3.79 -3.56 -3.31
N VAL A 147 4.43 -4.16 -4.30
CA VAL A 147 5.77 -3.79 -4.74
C VAL A 147 5.65 -2.93 -5.99
N ASP A 148 5.75 -1.59 -5.82
CA ASP A 148 5.80 -0.69 -6.97
C ASP A 148 7.12 -0.86 -7.74
N GLN A 149 7.04 -0.82 -9.08
CA GLN A 149 8.14 -1.17 -9.99
C GLN A 149 8.62 -2.64 -9.86
N GLY A 150 7.91 -3.49 -9.11
CA GLY A 150 8.26 -4.91 -8.95
C GLY A 150 8.28 -5.68 -10.26
N TYR A 151 7.44 -5.31 -11.24
CA TYR A 151 7.44 -5.93 -12.56
C TYR A 151 8.75 -5.70 -13.32
N GLU A 152 9.41 -4.55 -13.13
CA GLU A 152 10.71 -4.23 -13.75
C GLU A 152 11.83 -5.17 -13.27
N TYR A 153 11.69 -5.69 -12.04
CA TYR A 153 12.65 -6.56 -11.36
C TYR A 153 12.05 -7.92 -11.03
N TYR A 154 11.09 -8.39 -11.85
CA TYR A 154 10.25 -9.56 -11.57
C TYR A 154 11.02 -10.75 -11.03
N ASP A 155 12.05 -11.20 -11.74
CA ASP A 155 12.79 -12.42 -11.41
C ASP A 155 13.58 -12.29 -10.10
N LEU A 156 14.14 -11.08 -9.85
CA LEU A 156 14.84 -10.78 -8.61
C LEU A 156 13.88 -10.71 -7.40
N VAL A 157 12.70 -10.09 -7.59
CA VAL A 157 11.66 -10.03 -6.56
C VAL A 157 11.15 -11.44 -6.27
N LEU A 158 10.83 -12.22 -7.31
CA LEU A 158 10.33 -13.59 -7.17
C LEU A 158 11.33 -14.47 -6.41
N ALA A 159 12.62 -14.42 -6.75
CA ALA A 159 13.65 -15.18 -6.06
C ALA A 159 13.70 -14.89 -4.55
N VAL A 160 13.62 -13.61 -4.16
CA VAL A 160 13.58 -13.22 -2.73
C VAL A 160 12.29 -13.72 -2.06
N THR A 161 11.14 -13.60 -2.73
CA THR A 161 9.84 -14.01 -2.16
C THR A 161 9.71 -15.52 -2.01
N GLU A 162 10.26 -16.30 -2.95
CA GLU A 162 10.31 -17.77 -2.87
C GLU A 162 11.19 -18.23 -1.72
N GLU A 163 12.40 -17.65 -1.59
CA GLU A 163 13.32 -17.98 -0.51
C GLU A 163 12.72 -17.72 0.88
N LEU A 164 11.95 -16.63 1.03
CA LEU A 164 11.27 -16.29 2.28
C LEU A 164 9.93 -17.04 2.47
N GLY A 165 9.42 -17.68 1.40
CA GLY A 165 8.11 -18.34 1.42
C GLY A 165 6.92 -17.37 1.51
N VAL A 166 7.03 -16.19 0.88
CA VAL A 166 6.03 -15.11 0.97
C VAL A 166 5.42 -14.72 -0.39
N THR A 167 5.66 -15.48 -1.46
CA THR A 167 5.22 -15.15 -2.83
C THR A 167 3.73 -14.86 -2.91
N ASP A 168 2.88 -15.61 -2.19
CA ASP A 168 1.42 -15.45 -2.24
C ASP A 168 0.92 -14.17 -1.58
N GLN A 169 1.73 -13.50 -0.74
CA GLN A 169 1.37 -12.22 -0.11
C GLN A 169 1.90 -11.00 -0.88
N ILE A 170 2.47 -11.21 -2.08
CA ILE A 170 3.06 -10.14 -2.89
C ILE A 170 2.14 -9.77 -4.05
N LEU A 171 1.82 -8.48 -4.15
CA LEU A 171 1.10 -7.86 -5.24
C LEU A 171 2.06 -6.95 -6.01
N ILE A 172 2.24 -7.22 -7.30
CA ILE A 172 2.95 -6.33 -8.22
C ILE A 172 1.96 -5.65 -9.14
N LYS A 173 2.32 -4.49 -9.66
CA LYS A 173 1.47 -3.70 -10.55
C LYS A 173 2.23 -3.17 -11.76
N GLY A 174 1.51 -2.81 -12.81
CA GLY A 174 2.13 -2.23 -14.00
C GLY A 174 1.18 -1.97 -15.15
N LYS A 175 1.69 -1.32 -16.20
CA LYS A 175 0.96 -1.00 -17.43
C LYS A 175 1.33 -1.97 -18.54
N ARG A 176 1.15 -3.28 -18.30
CA ARG A 176 1.56 -4.35 -19.22
C ARG A 176 0.35 -4.96 -19.91
N SER A 177 0.51 -5.29 -21.20
CA SER A 177 -0.48 -6.04 -21.96
C SER A 177 -0.74 -7.41 -21.32
N THR A 178 -1.91 -7.97 -21.56
CA THR A 178 -2.25 -9.32 -21.08
C THR A 178 -1.26 -10.37 -21.58
N ASP A 179 -0.81 -10.26 -22.84
CA ASP A 179 0.15 -11.21 -23.42
C ASP A 179 1.53 -11.10 -22.75
N ALA A 180 1.97 -9.88 -22.43
CA ALA A 180 3.23 -9.68 -21.72
C ALA A 180 3.20 -10.27 -20.30
N VAL A 181 2.08 -10.12 -19.58
CA VAL A 181 1.90 -10.71 -18.25
C VAL A 181 1.83 -12.23 -18.36
N ALA A 182 1.05 -12.77 -19.30
CA ALA A 182 0.92 -14.21 -19.50
C ALA A 182 2.27 -14.85 -19.87
N ALA A 183 3.05 -14.21 -20.76
CA ALA A 183 4.38 -14.68 -21.13
C ALA A 183 5.32 -14.72 -19.93
N LYS A 184 5.36 -13.64 -19.12
CA LYS A 184 6.21 -13.60 -17.92
C LYS A 184 5.77 -14.66 -16.90
N PHE A 185 4.48 -14.87 -16.71
CA PHE A 185 3.97 -15.89 -15.78
C PHE A 185 4.26 -17.32 -16.23
N ALA A 186 4.32 -17.54 -17.54
CA ALA A 186 4.65 -18.87 -18.10
C ALA A 186 6.13 -19.27 -17.89
N GLU A 187 7.00 -18.33 -17.56
CA GLU A 187 8.41 -18.59 -17.26
C GLU A 187 8.61 -19.23 -15.87
N HIS A 188 7.60 -19.16 -14.99
CA HIS A 188 7.71 -19.57 -13.59
C HIS A 188 6.56 -20.49 -13.16
N PRO A 189 6.82 -21.51 -12.32
CA PRO A 189 5.80 -22.43 -11.82
C PRO A 189 4.87 -21.77 -10.79
N ARG A 190 5.30 -20.66 -10.16
CA ARG A 190 4.57 -19.88 -9.17
C ARG A 190 4.78 -18.40 -9.46
N ASN A 191 3.73 -17.62 -9.28
CA ASN A 191 3.75 -16.20 -9.61
C ASN A 191 3.19 -15.37 -8.45
N MET A 192 3.65 -14.13 -8.36
CA MET A 192 3.07 -13.10 -7.51
C MET A 192 1.72 -12.66 -8.08
N MET A 193 0.84 -12.07 -7.24
CA MET A 193 -0.38 -11.43 -7.72
C MET A 193 -0.03 -10.23 -8.62
N TYR A 194 -0.82 -9.99 -9.67
CA TYR A 194 -0.61 -8.86 -10.58
C TYR A 194 -1.88 -8.01 -10.72
N MET A 195 -1.70 -6.70 -10.75
CA MET A 195 -2.75 -5.70 -10.94
C MET A 195 -2.37 -4.72 -12.06
N PRO A 196 -3.19 -4.57 -13.13
CA PRO A 196 -2.96 -3.56 -14.15
C PRO A 196 -3.30 -2.16 -13.63
N ILE A 197 -2.46 -1.18 -14.01
CA ILE A 197 -2.67 0.25 -13.77
C ILE A 197 -3.35 0.86 -15.00
N ILE A 198 -4.52 1.42 -14.81
CA ILE A 198 -5.36 2.02 -15.86
C ILE A 198 -5.48 3.53 -15.65
N ASP A 199 -4.72 4.31 -16.40
CA ASP A 199 -4.91 5.76 -16.51
C ASP A 199 -5.96 6.00 -17.62
N ILE A 200 -7.24 5.90 -17.27
CA ILE A 200 -8.34 5.76 -18.24
C ILE A 200 -8.51 6.99 -19.15
N LEU A 201 -8.09 8.17 -18.70
CA LEU A 201 -8.17 9.38 -19.51
C LEU A 201 -7.03 9.50 -20.53
N LYS A 202 -6.02 8.62 -20.47
CA LYS A 202 -4.93 8.55 -21.45
C LYS A 202 -5.20 7.49 -22.52
N PRO A 203 -4.84 7.73 -23.80
CA PRO A 203 -5.05 6.76 -24.88
C PRO A 203 -4.50 5.36 -24.58
N GLN A 204 -3.31 5.29 -23.97
CA GLN A 204 -2.66 4.02 -23.62
C GLN A 204 -3.42 3.26 -22.51
N GLY A 205 -3.97 3.99 -21.53
CA GLY A 205 -4.78 3.38 -20.45
C GLY A 205 -6.10 2.85 -20.99
N ARG A 206 -6.77 3.59 -21.90
CA ARG A 206 -7.98 3.11 -22.59
C ARG A 206 -7.72 1.85 -23.40
N ALA A 207 -6.65 1.85 -24.20
CA ALA A 207 -6.28 0.70 -25.01
C ALA A 207 -5.98 -0.54 -24.13
N LEU A 208 -5.25 -0.34 -23.05
CA LEU A 208 -4.95 -1.42 -22.10
C LEU A 208 -6.23 -1.97 -21.46
N PHE A 209 -7.12 -1.10 -20.98
CA PHE A 209 -8.38 -1.52 -20.39
C PHE A 209 -9.26 -2.28 -21.39
N ALA A 210 -9.37 -1.76 -22.62
CA ALA A 210 -10.11 -2.41 -23.71
C ALA A 210 -9.56 -3.82 -24.01
N GLU A 211 -8.23 -3.98 -24.06
CA GLU A 211 -7.57 -5.29 -24.26
C GLU A 211 -8.00 -6.32 -23.21
N TYR A 212 -7.98 -5.95 -21.92
CA TYR A 212 -8.43 -6.84 -20.84
C TYR A 212 -9.90 -7.23 -20.99
N GLN A 213 -10.76 -6.26 -21.36
CA GLN A 213 -12.20 -6.51 -21.55
C GLN A 213 -12.47 -7.41 -22.77
N GLU A 214 -11.84 -7.13 -23.92
CA GLU A 214 -12.02 -7.90 -25.16
C GLU A 214 -11.55 -9.35 -25.04
N LYS A 215 -10.48 -9.60 -24.28
CA LYS A 215 -9.97 -10.94 -23.99
C LYS A 215 -10.74 -11.66 -22.87
N GLY A 216 -11.69 -10.98 -22.22
CA GLY A 216 -12.45 -11.56 -21.10
C GLY A 216 -11.58 -11.89 -19.88
N ILE A 217 -10.47 -11.17 -19.69
CA ILE A 217 -9.54 -11.36 -18.57
C ILE A 217 -9.96 -10.44 -17.43
N ALA A 218 -10.41 -11.02 -16.32
CA ALA A 218 -10.69 -10.30 -15.08
C ALA A 218 -9.53 -10.50 -14.09
N PRO A 219 -8.59 -9.54 -13.94
CA PRO A 219 -7.58 -9.58 -12.92
C PRO A 219 -8.22 -9.44 -11.52
N LEU A 220 -7.45 -9.77 -10.47
CA LEU A 220 -7.96 -9.65 -9.08
C LEU A 220 -8.40 -8.21 -8.75
N ALA A 221 -7.70 -7.21 -9.27
CA ALA A 221 -7.99 -5.79 -9.12
C ALA A 221 -7.51 -4.99 -10.33
N TYR A 222 -8.09 -3.79 -10.51
CA TYR A 222 -7.56 -2.74 -11.39
C TYR A 222 -7.22 -1.51 -10.56
N GLU A 223 -6.01 -0.97 -10.71
CA GLU A 223 -5.69 0.37 -10.22
C GLU A 223 -6.17 1.40 -11.26
N VAL A 224 -7.23 2.14 -10.95
CA VAL A 224 -7.80 3.15 -11.85
C VAL A 224 -7.37 4.54 -11.39
N CYS A 225 -6.74 5.31 -12.31
CA CYS A 225 -6.27 6.67 -12.08
C CYS A 225 -7.01 7.66 -12.99
N TRP A 226 -7.39 8.82 -12.42
CA TRP A 226 -8.05 9.91 -13.15
C TRP A 226 -7.76 11.27 -12.51
N ASN A 227 -7.58 12.30 -13.33
CA ASN A 227 -7.40 13.68 -12.84
C ASN A 227 -8.70 14.50 -12.84
N LYS A 228 -9.75 13.99 -13.49
CA LYS A 228 -11.09 14.59 -13.52
C LYS A 228 -12.14 13.49 -13.65
N TYR A 229 -13.15 13.51 -12.80
CA TYR A 229 -14.26 12.56 -12.89
C TYR A 229 -15.13 12.86 -14.11
N THR A 230 -15.24 11.92 -15.02
CA THR A 230 -15.99 12.01 -16.29
C THR A 230 -16.88 10.80 -16.46
N PRO A 231 -17.88 10.82 -17.39
CA PRO A 231 -18.67 9.63 -17.73
C PRO A 231 -17.81 8.42 -18.12
N GLU A 232 -16.69 8.64 -18.81
CA GLU A 232 -15.73 7.60 -19.19
C GLU A 232 -15.06 6.94 -17.99
N VAL A 233 -14.66 7.73 -16.96
CA VAL A 233 -14.13 7.22 -15.70
C VAL A 233 -15.18 6.37 -14.99
N LYS A 234 -16.41 6.88 -14.90
CA LYS A 234 -17.52 6.12 -14.28
C LYS A 234 -17.76 4.80 -14.99
N GLU A 235 -17.84 4.81 -16.32
CA GLU A 235 -18.07 3.60 -17.13
C GLU A 235 -16.94 2.57 -16.91
N CYS A 236 -15.69 3.02 -16.82
CA CYS A 236 -14.55 2.15 -16.51
C CYS A 236 -14.72 1.48 -15.15
N MET A 237 -15.01 2.26 -14.10
CA MET A 237 -15.21 1.74 -12.75
C MET A 237 -16.38 0.77 -12.67
N ASP A 238 -17.52 1.12 -13.29
CA ASP A 238 -18.70 0.25 -13.35
C ASP A 238 -18.37 -1.10 -14.02
N LYS A 239 -17.60 -1.09 -15.10
CA LYS A 239 -17.15 -2.31 -15.79
C LYS A 239 -16.21 -3.16 -14.92
N VAL A 240 -15.30 -2.54 -14.19
CA VAL A 240 -14.40 -3.23 -13.25
C VAL A 240 -15.21 -3.96 -12.19
N VAL A 241 -16.13 -3.25 -11.54
CA VAL A 241 -16.98 -3.82 -10.48
C VAL A 241 -17.91 -4.90 -11.03
N ALA A 242 -18.57 -4.66 -12.18
CA ALA A 242 -19.45 -5.63 -12.81
C ALA A 242 -18.71 -6.89 -13.29
N GLY A 243 -17.44 -6.77 -13.66
CA GLY A 243 -16.55 -7.88 -14.03
C GLY A 243 -16.07 -8.71 -12.85
N GLY A 244 -16.38 -8.32 -11.60
CA GLY A 244 -15.99 -9.03 -10.39
C GLY A 244 -14.55 -8.78 -9.92
N SER A 245 -13.84 -7.84 -10.54
CA SER A 245 -12.52 -7.38 -10.07
C SER A 245 -12.68 -6.36 -8.94
N LYS A 246 -11.72 -6.30 -8.03
CA LYS A 246 -11.62 -5.22 -7.05
C LYS A 246 -11.25 -3.90 -7.77
N LEU A 247 -11.79 -2.78 -7.27
CA LEU A 247 -11.43 -1.45 -7.74
C LEU A 247 -10.45 -0.82 -6.75
N TRP A 248 -9.19 -0.65 -7.18
CA TRP A 248 -8.16 0.08 -6.45
C TRP A 248 -8.12 1.53 -6.91
N VAL A 249 -8.17 2.45 -5.97
CA VAL A 249 -8.03 3.89 -6.19
C VAL A 249 -6.95 4.48 -5.28
N ASN A 250 -6.34 5.60 -5.71
CA ASN A 250 -5.30 6.28 -4.95
C ASN A 250 -5.83 7.62 -4.45
N SER A 251 -5.99 7.80 -3.13
CA SER A 251 -6.37 9.08 -2.54
C SER A 251 -5.17 10.00 -2.21
N LEU A 252 -4.03 9.78 -2.86
CA LEU A 252 -2.75 10.43 -2.51
C LEU A 252 -2.71 11.92 -2.86
N TRP A 253 -3.15 12.29 -4.07
CA TRP A 253 -3.20 13.66 -4.57
C TRP A 253 -4.18 13.81 -5.73
N ALA A 254 -4.64 15.03 -5.95
CA ALA A 254 -5.75 15.36 -6.85
C ALA A 254 -5.66 14.79 -8.27
N SER A 255 -4.47 14.67 -8.87
CA SER A 255 -4.32 14.15 -10.23
C SER A 255 -4.50 12.64 -10.38
N LEU A 256 -4.60 11.89 -9.28
CA LEU A 256 -4.85 10.45 -9.27
C LEU A 256 -6.31 10.08 -8.99
N CYS A 257 -7.10 11.00 -8.41
CA CYS A 257 -8.46 10.72 -7.91
C CYS A 257 -9.45 11.87 -8.17
N GLY A 258 -9.13 12.79 -9.09
CA GLY A 258 -10.02 13.91 -9.44
C GLY A 258 -10.31 14.86 -8.28
N GLY A 259 -9.39 15.02 -7.33
CA GLY A 259 -9.51 15.89 -6.17
C GLY A 259 -10.10 15.24 -4.93
N LEU A 260 -10.38 13.94 -4.95
CA LEU A 260 -10.82 13.18 -3.77
C LEU A 260 -9.58 12.64 -3.02
N ASP A 261 -8.73 13.57 -2.55
CA ASP A 261 -7.44 13.23 -1.95
C ASP A 261 -7.41 13.30 -0.42
N ASP A 262 -6.37 12.71 0.16
CA ASP A 262 -6.16 12.60 1.60
C ASP A 262 -6.07 13.95 2.32
N ASP A 263 -5.54 14.99 1.67
CA ASP A 263 -5.44 16.31 2.29
C ASP A 263 -6.81 17.00 2.32
N ALA A 264 -7.66 16.79 1.32
CA ALA A 264 -9.05 17.22 1.34
C ALA A 264 -9.85 16.49 2.44
N ALA A 265 -9.63 15.18 2.62
CA ALA A 265 -10.24 14.39 3.70
C ALA A 265 -9.79 14.86 5.09
N PHE A 266 -8.52 15.18 5.26
CA PHE A 266 -7.95 15.64 6.52
C PHE A 266 -8.36 17.05 6.90
N GLY A 267 -8.44 17.95 5.91
CA GLY A 267 -8.83 19.36 6.12
C GLY A 267 -10.33 19.60 6.15
N GLY A 268 -11.14 18.59 5.80
CA GLY A 268 -12.60 18.69 5.69
C GLY A 268 -13.33 17.51 6.32
N ASP A 269 -14.34 16.99 5.63
CA ASP A 269 -15.10 15.81 6.05
C ASP A 269 -14.59 14.55 5.30
N PRO A 270 -14.05 13.53 5.99
CA PRO A 270 -13.65 12.27 5.36
C PRO A 270 -14.77 11.60 4.55
N ALA A 271 -16.04 11.80 4.88
CA ALA A 271 -17.17 11.25 4.14
C ALA A 271 -17.27 11.85 2.72
N GLU A 272 -16.93 13.13 2.55
CA GLU A 272 -16.93 13.80 1.25
C GLU A 272 -15.81 13.34 0.31
N VAL A 273 -14.82 12.64 0.84
CA VAL A 273 -13.69 12.07 0.09
C VAL A 273 -13.79 10.55 0.06
N TYR A 274 -13.50 9.89 1.17
CA TYR A 274 -13.48 8.43 1.25
C TYR A 274 -14.86 7.81 1.04
N GLY A 275 -15.94 8.47 1.53
CA GLY A 275 -17.31 8.04 1.29
C GLY A 275 -17.63 8.04 -0.20
N LYS A 276 -17.27 9.11 -0.92
CA LYS A 276 -17.47 9.18 -2.37
C LYS A 276 -16.67 8.14 -3.15
N LEU A 277 -15.41 7.88 -2.75
CA LEU A 277 -14.60 6.82 -3.37
C LEU A 277 -15.26 5.43 -3.18
N VAL A 278 -15.77 5.14 -1.98
CA VAL A 278 -16.52 3.91 -1.71
C VAL A 278 -17.81 3.84 -2.53
N ASP A 279 -18.56 4.94 -2.62
CA ASP A 279 -19.80 5.02 -3.40
C ASP A 279 -19.56 4.86 -4.92
N MET A 280 -18.35 5.18 -5.39
CA MET A 280 -17.89 4.89 -6.76
C MET A 280 -17.51 3.42 -6.98
N GLY A 281 -17.55 2.59 -5.93
CA GLY A 281 -17.24 1.16 -5.98
C GLY A 281 -15.81 0.81 -5.56
N ALA A 282 -15.04 1.74 -5.00
CA ALA A 282 -13.70 1.44 -4.50
C ALA A 282 -13.76 0.41 -3.37
N THR A 283 -13.04 -0.68 -3.55
CA THR A 283 -12.87 -1.76 -2.58
C THR A 283 -11.43 -1.92 -2.10
N MET A 284 -10.52 -1.14 -2.69
CA MET A 284 -9.14 -1.00 -2.27
C MET A 284 -8.75 0.48 -2.38
N ILE A 285 -8.20 1.07 -1.32
CA ILE A 285 -7.81 2.49 -1.30
C ILE A 285 -6.37 2.61 -0.83
N GLN A 286 -5.52 3.20 -1.66
CA GLN A 286 -4.16 3.57 -1.28
C GLN A 286 -4.15 5.02 -0.77
N THR A 287 -3.55 5.21 0.40
CA THR A 287 -3.60 6.47 1.16
C THR A 287 -2.24 6.83 1.77
N ASP A 288 -2.01 8.14 1.93
CA ASP A 288 -0.94 8.72 2.75
C ASP A 288 -1.37 8.98 4.21
N ARG A 289 -2.65 8.69 4.54
CA ARG A 289 -3.24 8.88 5.88
C ARG A 289 -3.99 7.63 6.34
N PRO A 290 -3.29 6.48 6.49
CA PRO A 290 -3.95 5.21 6.77
C PRO A 290 -4.78 5.21 8.06
N GLU A 291 -4.34 5.89 9.11
CA GLU A 291 -5.08 6.00 10.37
C GLU A 291 -6.44 6.71 10.18
N LEU A 292 -6.47 7.81 9.41
CA LEU A 292 -7.69 8.55 9.11
C LEU A 292 -8.66 7.70 8.29
N LEU A 293 -8.17 7.04 7.23
CA LEU A 293 -8.98 6.19 6.38
C LEU A 293 -9.55 4.99 7.15
N ILE A 294 -8.72 4.28 7.93
CA ILE A 294 -9.15 3.13 8.75
C ILE A 294 -10.22 3.57 9.76
N SER A 295 -10.01 4.69 10.45
CA SER A 295 -10.98 5.24 11.41
C SER A 295 -12.33 5.51 10.74
N TYR A 296 -12.32 6.15 9.57
CA TYR A 296 -13.52 6.40 8.79
C TYR A 296 -14.22 5.10 8.37
N LEU A 297 -13.49 4.16 7.78
CA LEU A 297 -14.05 2.89 7.28
C LEU A 297 -14.62 2.04 8.42
N ARG A 298 -13.95 1.99 9.58
CA ARG A 298 -14.46 1.30 10.77
C ARG A 298 -15.77 1.91 11.28
N SER A 299 -15.90 3.24 11.26
CA SER A 299 -17.14 3.93 11.64
C SER A 299 -18.32 3.56 10.72
N ARG A 300 -18.03 3.08 9.50
CA ARG A 300 -19.00 2.65 8.50
C ARG A 300 -19.19 1.12 8.45
N GLY A 301 -18.47 0.37 9.27
CA GLY A 301 -18.48 -1.10 9.23
C GLY A 301 -17.90 -1.69 7.92
N LEU A 302 -16.95 -0.99 7.30
CA LEU A 302 -16.32 -1.36 6.03
C LEU A 302 -14.86 -1.79 6.18
N HIS A 303 -14.34 -1.85 7.40
CA HIS A 303 -12.99 -2.32 7.73
C HIS A 303 -12.98 -2.90 9.14
N ASN A 304 -12.18 -3.97 9.39
CA ASN A 304 -12.08 -4.68 10.67
C ASN A 304 -11.14 -4.00 11.67
#